data_5191043c184ea0fa70ce1e7b8e515109
#
_entry.id   5191043c184ea0fa70ce1e7b8e515109
#
_cell.length_a   1.000
_cell.length_b   1.000
_cell.length_c   1.000
_cell.angle_alpha   90.00
_cell.angle_beta   90.00
_cell.angle_gamma   90.00
#
_symmetry.space_group_name_H-M   'P 1'
#
loop_
_entity.id
_entity.type
_entity.pdbx_description
1 polymer ?
#
loop_
_entity_poly.entity_id
_entity_poly.type
_entity_poly.pdbx_seq_one_letter_code
_entity_poly.pdbx_strand_id
1 'polypeptide(L)'
;MTTRRNYGIIAIAAGIVWLLIQAQATDGRSYAEPGNIFAYFWPTLFILPIGIFFHVAYLYKRTKPSAGLLIPGGILVITGLTCQAGMLFDAWGTVWPGFMLAVAFGLLEFYIFGYRLFWLLLPVFILGSCAILFFALLSLGTLVSFNGLQGLSASFIVVGGLLLLLMRSTGSHDEQKY
;
A
#
# COMPACT_ATOMS: atom_id res chain seq x y z
N MET A 1 13.55 27.01 -2.21
CA MET A 1 13.32 25.54 -2.10
C MET A 1 11.85 25.11 -2.25
N THR A 2 10.88 25.99 -2.12
CA THR A 2 9.43 25.72 -2.23
C THR A 2 8.95 25.39 -3.65
N THR A 3 9.53 26.01 -4.66
CA THR A 3 9.08 25.89 -6.05
C THR A 3 9.28 24.49 -6.64
N ARG A 4 10.41 23.84 -6.39
CA ARG A 4 10.65 22.45 -6.87
C ARG A 4 9.69 21.42 -6.26
N ARG A 5 9.30 21.60 -4.98
CA ARG A 5 8.35 20.72 -4.30
C ARG A 5 6.96 20.84 -4.89
N ASN A 6 6.54 22.05 -5.27
CA ASN A 6 5.24 22.29 -5.88
C ASN A 6 5.13 21.66 -7.28
N TYR A 7 6.21 21.70 -8.08
CA TYR A 7 6.23 21.02 -9.39
C TYR A 7 6.11 19.48 -9.24
N GLY A 8 6.73 18.89 -8.22
CA GLY A 8 6.58 17.45 -7.95
C GLY A 8 5.15 17.06 -7.63
N ILE A 9 4.46 17.84 -6.79
CA ILE A 9 3.05 17.59 -6.44
C ILE A 9 2.16 17.74 -7.67
N ILE A 10 2.37 18.78 -8.48
CA ILE A 10 1.62 19.02 -9.73
C ILE A 10 1.85 17.89 -10.73
N ALA A 11 3.08 17.40 -10.87
CA ALA A 11 3.40 16.28 -11.77
C ALA A 11 2.72 14.99 -11.32
N ILE A 12 2.70 14.69 -10.02
CA ILE A 12 2.00 13.53 -9.46
C ILE A 12 0.49 13.65 -9.70
N ALA A 13 -0.10 14.80 -9.41
CA ALA A 13 -1.52 15.05 -9.64
C ALA A 13 -1.89 14.92 -11.12
N ALA A 14 -1.07 15.47 -12.02
CA ALA A 14 -1.26 15.34 -13.46
C ALA A 14 -1.13 13.88 -13.93
N GLY A 15 -0.18 13.10 -13.39
CA GLY A 15 -0.04 11.68 -13.66
C GLY A 15 -1.24 10.86 -13.22
N ILE A 16 -1.79 11.15 -12.04
CA ILE A 16 -3.01 10.50 -11.54
C ILE A 16 -4.21 10.84 -12.44
N VAL A 17 -4.38 12.11 -12.79
CA VAL A 17 -5.46 12.55 -13.71
C VAL A 17 -5.31 11.89 -15.08
N TRP A 18 -4.08 11.79 -15.60
CA TRP A 18 -3.80 11.11 -16.88
C TRP A 18 -4.17 9.62 -16.81
N LEU A 19 -3.81 8.93 -15.73
CA LEU A 19 -4.17 7.51 -15.54
C LEU A 19 -5.68 7.31 -15.45
N LEU A 20 -6.41 8.22 -14.78
CA LEU A 20 -7.87 8.19 -14.71
C LEU A 20 -8.51 8.39 -16.09
N ILE A 21 -7.97 9.30 -16.91
CA ILE A 21 -8.45 9.52 -18.29
C ILE A 21 -8.19 8.28 -19.16
N GLN A 22 -7.04 7.65 -19.03
CA GLN A 22 -6.71 6.42 -19.76
C GLN A 22 -7.62 5.25 -19.35
N ALA A 23 -7.94 5.11 -18.07
CA ALA A 23 -8.86 4.10 -17.57
C ALA A 23 -10.27 4.25 -18.17
N GLN A 24 -10.72 5.48 -18.43
CA GLN A 24 -12.00 5.74 -19.12
C GLN A 24 -11.98 5.30 -20.59
N ALA A 25 -10.85 5.46 -21.26
CA ALA A 25 -10.75 5.19 -22.69
C ALA A 25 -10.79 3.69 -23.02
N THR A 26 -10.41 2.83 -22.06
CA THR A 26 -10.32 1.37 -22.27
C THR A 26 -11.63 0.62 -22.01
N ASP A 27 -12.50 1.11 -21.11
CA ASP A 27 -13.66 0.33 -20.63
C ASP A 27 -15.02 0.90 -21.08
N GLY A 28 -15.07 2.02 -21.79
CA GLY A 28 -16.33 2.70 -22.16
C GLY A 28 -17.16 3.17 -20.96
N ARG A 29 -16.61 3.16 -19.75
CA ARG A 29 -17.27 3.59 -18.51
C ARG A 29 -17.11 5.09 -18.35
N SER A 30 -18.22 5.84 -18.36
CA SER A 30 -18.20 7.28 -18.08
C SER A 30 -18.13 7.52 -16.57
N TYR A 31 -16.93 7.73 -16.01
CA TYR A 31 -16.76 8.09 -14.60
C TYR A 31 -17.23 9.52 -14.29
N ALA A 32 -17.49 10.35 -15.31
CA ALA A 32 -17.89 11.74 -15.18
C ALA A 32 -19.39 11.94 -14.90
N GLU A 33 -20.20 10.88 -15.04
CA GLU A 33 -21.61 10.96 -14.65
C GLU A 33 -21.77 11.03 -13.13
N PRO A 34 -22.65 11.90 -12.58
CA PRO A 34 -22.78 12.07 -11.14
C PRO A 34 -23.03 10.79 -10.36
N GLY A 35 -23.82 9.85 -10.89
CA GLY A 35 -24.06 8.54 -10.29
C GLY A 35 -22.80 7.68 -10.22
N ASN A 36 -22.01 7.71 -11.26
CA ASN A 36 -20.76 6.94 -11.36
C ASN A 36 -19.66 7.53 -10.47
N ILE A 37 -19.61 8.86 -10.30
CA ILE A 37 -18.66 9.48 -9.35
C ILE A 37 -18.85 8.90 -7.96
N PHE A 38 -20.07 8.85 -7.44
CA PHE A 38 -20.33 8.26 -6.13
C PHE A 38 -20.06 6.76 -6.10
N ALA A 39 -20.43 6.04 -7.16
CA ALA A 39 -20.22 4.59 -7.25
C ALA A 39 -18.73 4.19 -7.23
N TYR A 40 -17.86 4.94 -7.90
CA TYR A 40 -16.45 4.59 -8.04
C TYR A 40 -15.52 5.32 -7.06
N PHE A 41 -15.88 6.54 -6.62
CA PHE A 41 -15.00 7.37 -5.80
C PHE A 41 -15.41 7.50 -4.34
N TRP A 42 -16.39 6.71 -3.87
CA TRP A 42 -16.79 6.74 -2.46
C TRP A 42 -15.62 6.49 -1.47
N PRO A 43 -14.59 5.64 -1.77
CA PRO A 43 -13.48 5.48 -0.83
C PRO A 43 -12.65 6.76 -0.71
N THR A 44 -12.44 7.47 -1.83
CA THR A 44 -11.76 8.76 -1.85
C THR A 44 -12.58 9.86 -1.19
N LEU A 45 -13.91 9.82 -1.31
CA LEU A 45 -14.80 10.86 -0.77
C LEU A 45 -15.04 10.70 0.74
N PHE A 46 -15.04 9.49 1.26
CA PHE A 46 -15.40 9.22 2.66
C PHE A 46 -14.25 8.63 3.47
N ILE A 47 -13.63 7.53 3.01
CA ILE A 47 -12.61 6.83 3.81
C ILE A 47 -11.32 7.64 3.91
N LEU A 48 -10.80 8.10 2.78
CA LEU A 48 -9.54 8.84 2.76
C LEU A 48 -9.59 10.14 3.56
N PRO A 49 -10.64 10.98 3.48
CA PRO A 49 -10.71 12.20 4.29
C PRO A 49 -10.75 11.91 5.78
N ILE A 50 -11.43 10.85 6.22
CA ILE A 50 -11.46 10.46 7.63
C ILE A 50 -10.06 10.00 8.07
N GLY A 51 -9.37 9.18 7.27
CA GLY A 51 -8.00 8.77 7.55
C GLY A 51 -7.04 9.96 7.64
N ILE A 52 -7.13 10.91 6.70
CA ILE A 52 -6.35 12.16 6.71
C ILE A 52 -6.69 13.00 7.94
N PHE A 53 -7.97 13.09 8.32
CA PHE A 53 -8.38 13.82 9.52
C PHE A 53 -7.69 13.29 10.78
N PHE A 54 -7.56 11.98 10.96
CA PHE A 54 -6.83 11.41 12.10
C PHE A 54 -5.34 11.78 12.08
N HIS A 55 -4.70 11.82 10.93
CA HIS A 55 -3.31 12.26 10.79
C HIS A 55 -3.16 13.75 11.13
N VAL A 56 -4.06 14.60 10.61
CA VAL A 56 -4.07 16.03 10.93
C VAL A 56 -4.30 16.24 12.44
N ALA A 57 -5.23 15.51 13.04
CA ALA A 57 -5.49 15.58 14.48
C ALA A 57 -4.26 15.18 15.32
N TYR A 58 -3.52 14.17 14.86
CA TYR A 58 -2.24 13.82 15.47
C TYR A 58 -1.21 14.95 15.29
N LEU A 59 -1.04 15.48 14.07
CA LEU A 59 -0.07 16.53 13.77
C LEU A 59 -0.34 17.82 14.56
N TYR A 60 -1.60 18.11 14.85
CA TYR A 60 -1.97 19.28 15.68
C TYR A 60 -1.52 19.11 17.13
N LYS A 61 -1.68 17.92 17.70
CA LYS A 61 -1.30 17.64 19.11
C LYS A 61 0.17 17.26 19.27
N ARG A 62 0.72 16.48 18.37
CA ARG A 62 2.12 15.96 18.32
C ARG A 62 2.63 15.41 19.66
N THR A 63 1.77 14.77 20.43
CA THR A 63 2.14 14.16 21.71
C THR A 63 2.17 12.63 21.59
N LYS A 64 2.99 11.96 22.43
CA LYS A 64 3.06 10.49 22.43
C LYS A 64 1.69 9.82 22.67
N PRO A 65 0.84 10.28 23.60
CA PRO A 65 -0.49 9.69 23.79
C PRO A 65 -1.40 9.85 22.57
N SER A 66 -1.27 10.95 21.81
CA SER A 66 -2.08 11.18 20.60
C SER A 66 -1.65 10.33 19.43
N ALA A 67 -0.47 9.68 19.47
CA ALA A 67 -0.02 8.76 18.44
C ALA A 67 -0.99 7.58 18.20
N GLY A 68 -1.82 7.24 19.19
CA GLY A 68 -2.91 6.26 19.02
C GLY A 68 -3.90 6.60 17.91
N LEU A 69 -4.04 7.89 17.52
CA LEU A 69 -4.87 8.32 16.39
C LEU A 69 -4.30 7.87 15.05
N LEU A 70 -3.01 7.58 14.98
CA LEU A 70 -2.37 7.10 13.76
C LEU A 70 -2.79 5.67 13.41
N ILE A 71 -3.16 4.85 14.40
CA ILE A 71 -3.66 3.48 14.13
C ILE A 71 -4.88 3.53 13.20
N PRO A 72 -6.02 4.14 13.61
CA PRO A 72 -7.17 4.25 12.72
C PRO A 72 -6.86 5.12 11.50
N GLY A 73 -6.02 6.14 11.63
CA GLY A 73 -5.60 6.99 10.53
C GLY A 73 -4.92 6.20 9.41
N GLY A 74 -3.87 5.46 9.74
CA GLY A 74 -3.11 4.65 8.79
C GLY A 74 -3.96 3.52 8.19
N ILE A 75 -4.75 2.83 9.03
CA ILE A 75 -5.69 1.80 8.55
C ILE A 75 -6.64 2.38 7.50
N LEU A 76 -7.28 3.50 7.79
CA LEU A 76 -8.26 4.10 6.89
C LEU A 76 -7.62 4.63 5.59
N VAL A 77 -6.42 5.21 5.65
CA VAL A 77 -5.73 5.68 4.45
C VAL A 77 -5.42 4.50 3.52
N ILE A 78 -4.77 3.46 4.02
CA ILE A 78 -4.42 2.29 3.19
C ILE A 78 -5.67 1.53 2.73
N THR A 79 -6.68 1.38 3.60
CA THR A 79 -7.98 0.80 3.22
C THR A 79 -8.66 1.60 2.12
N GLY A 80 -8.68 2.92 2.25
CA GLY A 80 -9.25 3.81 1.23
C GLY A 80 -8.56 3.68 -0.12
N LEU A 81 -7.22 3.62 -0.12
CA LEU A 81 -6.43 3.39 -1.34
C LEU A 81 -6.69 1.99 -1.93
N THR A 82 -6.77 0.96 -1.09
CA THR A 82 -7.07 -0.42 -1.52
C THR A 82 -8.45 -0.51 -2.17
N CYS A 83 -9.47 0.06 -1.52
CA CYS A 83 -10.83 0.11 -2.06
C CYS A 83 -10.88 0.92 -3.36
N GLN A 84 -10.18 2.06 -3.42
CA GLN A 84 -10.14 2.88 -4.63
C GLN A 84 -9.49 2.13 -5.80
N ALA A 85 -8.40 1.41 -5.55
CA ALA A 85 -7.76 0.56 -6.55
C ALA A 85 -8.71 -0.56 -7.01
N GLY A 86 -9.40 -1.22 -6.07
CA GLY A 86 -10.40 -2.26 -6.38
C GLY A 86 -11.53 -1.74 -7.27
N MET A 87 -12.02 -0.52 -6.99
CA MET A 87 -13.09 0.11 -7.77
C MET A 87 -12.64 0.54 -9.17
N LEU A 88 -11.46 1.16 -9.29
CA LEU A 88 -10.99 1.70 -10.57
C LEU A 88 -10.52 0.62 -11.53
N PHE A 89 -9.85 -0.42 -11.03
CA PHE A 89 -9.24 -1.46 -11.84
C PHE A 89 -10.05 -2.76 -11.87
N ASP A 90 -11.21 -2.81 -11.20
CA ASP A 90 -12.00 -4.03 -11.00
C ASP A 90 -11.15 -5.22 -10.51
N ALA A 91 -10.21 -4.91 -9.61
CA ALA A 91 -9.13 -5.79 -9.22
C ALA A 91 -9.31 -6.36 -7.79
N TRP A 92 -10.55 -6.50 -7.32
CA TRP A 92 -10.86 -6.97 -5.95
C TRP A 92 -10.18 -8.28 -5.59
N GLY A 93 -10.12 -9.21 -6.56
CA GLY A 93 -9.44 -10.48 -6.38
C GLY A 93 -7.94 -10.37 -6.12
N THR A 94 -7.31 -9.25 -6.51
CA THR A 94 -5.87 -9.04 -6.41
C THR A 94 -5.47 -8.06 -5.31
N VAL A 95 -6.33 -7.06 -5.02
CA VAL A 95 -5.97 -5.97 -4.09
C VAL A 95 -6.36 -6.25 -2.64
N TRP A 96 -7.17 -7.28 -2.36
CA TRP A 96 -7.64 -7.58 -1.01
C TRP A 96 -6.52 -7.74 0.06
N PRO A 97 -5.27 -8.20 -0.26
CA PRO A 97 -4.21 -8.25 0.75
C PRO A 97 -3.81 -6.85 1.26
N GLY A 98 -4.20 -5.80 0.55
CA GLY A 98 -4.05 -4.42 0.99
C GLY A 98 -4.73 -4.11 2.33
N PHE A 99 -5.79 -4.86 2.71
CA PHE A 99 -6.41 -4.70 4.03
C PHE A 99 -5.51 -5.23 5.16
N MET A 100 -4.74 -6.28 4.92
CA MET A 100 -3.72 -6.75 5.87
C MET A 100 -2.60 -5.72 5.99
N LEU A 101 -2.17 -5.16 4.85
CA LEU A 101 -1.17 -4.11 4.82
C LEU A 101 -1.66 -2.84 5.54
N ALA A 102 -2.96 -2.52 5.46
CA ALA A 102 -3.55 -1.39 6.15
C ALA A 102 -3.37 -1.50 7.67
N VAL A 103 -3.68 -2.66 8.24
CA VAL A 103 -3.50 -2.89 9.69
C VAL A 103 -2.02 -2.84 10.07
N ALA A 104 -1.15 -3.49 9.30
CA ALA A 104 0.29 -3.46 9.53
C ALA A 104 0.83 -2.02 9.51
N PHE A 105 0.38 -1.21 8.56
CA PHE A 105 0.80 0.18 8.40
C PHE A 105 0.35 1.06 9.58
N GLY A 106 -0.92 0.99 9.99
CA GLY A 106 -1.40 1.75 11.13
C GLY A 106 -0.68 1.41 12.44
N LEU A 107 -0.37 0.12 12.68
CA LEU A 107 0.42 -0.31 13.82
C LEU A 107 1.88 0.16 13.73
N LEU A 108 2.45 0.16 12.52
CA LEU A 108 3.81 0.64 12.27
C LEU A 108 3.93 2.14 12.54
N GLU A 109 2.97 2.94 12.09
CA GLU A 109 2.92 4.37 12.39
C GLU A 109 2.88 4.63 13.89
N PHE A 110 2.02 3.91 14.61
CA PHE A 110 1.95 4.02 16.06
C PHE A 110 3.27 3.60 16.74
N TYR A 111 3.95 2.57 16.24
CA TYR A 111 5.26 2.18 16.73
C TYR A 111 6.30 3.30 16.52
N ILE A 112 6.34 3.90 15.34
CA ILE A 112 7.34 4.93 15.00
C ILE A 112 7.12 6.22 15.79
N PHE A 113 5.88 6.68 15.89
CA PHE A 113 5.53 7.99 16.45
C PHE A 113 5.09 7.94 17.92
N GLY A 114 4.78 6.74 18.44
CA GLY A 114 4.30 6.53 19.80
C GLY A 114 5.39 6.03 20.77
N TYR A 115 5.03 5.02 21.55
CA TYR A 115 5.87 4.52 22.65
C TYR A 115 6.94 3.50 22.24
N ARG A 116 7.07 3.16 20.96
CA ARG A 116 8.02 2.16 20.40
C ARG A 116 7.96 0.80 21.11
N LEU A 117 6.76 0.34 21.41
CA LEU A 117 6.54 -0.97 22.04
C LEU A 117 6.95 -2.08 21.06
N PHE A 118 8.01 -2.80 21.40
CA PHE A 118 8.58 -3.84 20.53
C PHE A 118 7.57 -4.94 20.14
N TRP A 119 6.63 -5.24 21.04
CA TRP A 119 5.57 -6.21 20.80
C TRP A 119 4.64 -5.86 19.61
N LEU A 120 4.54 -4.59 19.27
CA LEU A 120 3.77 -4.15 18.09
C LEU A 120 4.40 -4.57 16.78
N LEU A 121 5.70 -4.80 16.75
CA LEU A 121 6.39 -5.25 15.54
C LEU A 121 6.00 -6.68 15.16
N LEU A 122 5.63 -7.52 16.11
CA LEU A 122 5.23 -8.89 15.84
C LEU A 122 4.01 -8.95 14.86
N PRO A 123 2.85 -8.35 15.20
CA PRO A 123 1.72 -8.31 14.26
C PRO A 123 2.03 -7.54 12.98
N VAL A 124 2.86 -6.50 13.03
CA VAL A 124 3.28 -5.76 11.83
C VAL A 124 4.02 -6.67 10.86
N PHE A 125 5.00 -7.44 11.35
CA PHE A 125 5.75 -8.38 10.51
C PHE A 125 4.88 -9.51 9.97
N ILE A 126 4.02 -10.09 10.80
CA ILE A 126 3.12 -11.17 10.37
C ILE A 126 2.18 -10.67 9.28
N LEU A 127 1.44 -9.59 9.52
CA LEU A 127 0.48 -9.06 8.57
C LEU A 127 1.16 -8.51 7.31
N GLY A 128 2.29 -7.82 7.48
CA GLY A 128 3.05 -7.29 6.36
C GLY A 128 3.62 -8.39 5.46
N SER A 129 4.22 -9.43 6.05
CA SER A 129 4.75 -10.57 5.28
C SER A 129 3.64 -11.37 4.60
N CYS A 130 2.50 -11.59 5.28
CA CYS A 130 1.33 -12.22 4.67
C CYS A 130 0.80 -11.39 3.49
N ALA A 131 0.67 -10.07 3.65
CA ALA A 131 0.21 -9.20 2.57
C ALA A 131 1.14 -9.26 1.36
N ILE A 132 2.45 -9.16 1.58
CA ILE A 132 3.45 -9.25 0.50
C ILE A 132 3.40 -10.62 -0.18
N LEU A 133 3.29 -11.70 0.59
CA LEU A 133 3.19 -13.06 0.06
C LEU A 133 1.95 -13.22 -0.82
N PHE A 134 0.77 -12.78 -0.34
CA PHE A 134 -0.46 -12.85 -1.13
C PHE A 134 -0.41 -11.98 -2.37
N PHE A 135 0.11 -10.76 -2.29
CA PHE A 135 0.31 -9.94 -3.49
C PHE A 135 1.23 -10.62 -4.51
N ALA A 136 2.33 -11.22 -4.05
CA ALA A 136 3.22 -11.96 -4.93
C ALA A 136 2.51 -13.15 -5.59
N LEU A 137 1.80 -13.97 -4.81
CA LEU A 137 1.08 -15.14 -5.32
C LEU A 137 -0.02 -14.75 -6.32
N LEU A 138 -0.80 -13.71 -6.03
CA LEU A 138 -1.87 -13.24 -6.90
C LEU A 138 -1.32 -12.61 -8.19
N SER A 139 -0.25 -11.84 -8.08
CA SER A 139 0.43 -11.27 -9.25
C SER A 139 1.04 -12.36 -10.14
N LEU A 140 1.60 -13.40 -9.54
CA LEU A 140 2.11 -14.55 -10.28
C LEU A 140 0.98 -15.36 -10.92
N GLY A 141 -0.16 -15.51 -10.24
CA GLY A 141 -1.35 -16.16 -10.79
C GLY A 141 -1.86 -15.50 -12.05
N THR A 142 -1.87 -14.17 -12.09
CA THR A 142 -2.22 -13.42 -13.31
C THR A 142 -1.21 -13.61 -14.44
N LEU A 143 0.08 -13.63 -14.13
CA LEU A 143 1.14 -13.88 -15.13
C LEU A 143 1.12 -15.32 -15.67
N VAL A 144 0.84 -16.29 -14.82
CA VAL A 144 0.73 -17.71 -15.21
C VAL A 144 -0.46 -17.95 -16.14
N SER A 145 -1.58 -17.26 -15.91
CA SER A 145 -2.75 -17.33 -16.80
C SER A 145 -2.45 -16.81 -18.22
N PHE A 146 -1.46 -15.92 -18.37
CA PHE A 146 -1.08 -15.39 -19.69
C PHE A 146 -0.06 -16.25 -20.45
N ASN A 147 0.83 -17.02 -19.79
CA ASN A 147 1.98 -17.66 -20.47
C ASN A 147 2.31 -19.10 -20.01
N GLY A 148 1.41 -19.83 -19.40
CA GLY A 148 1.65 -21.26 -19.07
C GLY A 148 2.90 -21.49 -18.21
N LEU A 149 3.66 -22.55 -18.51
CA LEU A 149 4.83 -23.02 -17.73
C LEU A 149 5.98 -22.00 -17.56
N GLN A 150 6.05 -20.96 -18.38
CA GLN A 150 7.10 -19.93 -18.28
C GLN A 150 6.95 -19.02 -17.05
N GLY A 151 5.73 -18.84 -16.54
CA GLY A 151 5.49 -18.07 -15.33
C GLY A 151 6.03 -18.73 -14.05
N LEU A 152 6.00 -20.06 -13.98
CA LEU A 152 6.51 -20.82 -12.82
C LEU A 152 8.02 -20.66 -12.66
N SER A 153 8.78 -20.69 -13.75
CA SER A 153 10.25 -20.54 -13.71
C SER A 153 10.67 -19.15 -13.22
N ALA A 154 9.97 -18.08 -13.66
CA ALA A 154 10.23 -16.72 -13.21
C ALA A 154 9.95 -16.55 -11.71
N SER A 155 8.90 -17.20 -11.19
CA SER A 155 8.56 -17.18 -9.75
C SER A 155 9.66 -17.78 -8.88
N PHE A 156 10.19 -18.95 -9.28
CA PHE A 156 11.29 -19.59 -8.57
C PHE A 156 12.56 -18.76 -8.58
N ILE A 157 12.84 -18.04 -9.68
CA ILE A 157 14.01 -17.16 -9.78
C ILE A 157 13.87 -15.96 -8.84
N VAL A 158 12.70 -15.33 -8.79
CA VAL A 158 12.47 -14.15 -7.92
C VAL A 158 12.51 -14.54 -6.44
N VAL A 159 11.82 -15.62 -6.05
CA VAL A 159 11.82 -16.09 -4.65
C VAL A 159 13.20 -16.60 -4.26
N GLY A 160 13.85 -17.38 -5.12
CA GLY A 160 15.21 -17.85 -4.90
C GLY A 160 16.24 -16.72 -4.80
N GLY A 161 16.12 -15.70 -5.67
CA GLY A 161 16.95 -14.51 -5.63
C GLY A 161 16.76 -13.69 -4.34
N LEU A 162 15.52 -13.55 -3.88
CA LEU A 162 15.20 -12.85 -2.62
C LEU A 162 15.78 -13.61 -1.41
N LEU A 163 15.63 -14.93 -1.37
CA LEU A 163 16.21 -15.78 -0.32
C LEU A 163 17.74 -15.69 -0.30
N LEU A 164 18.40 -15.71 -1.45
CA LEU A 164 19.85 -15.56 -1.55
C LEU A 164 20.33 -14.18 -1.07
N LEU A 165 19.59 -13.10 -1.36
CA LEU A 165 19.88 -11.76 -0.85
C LEU A 165 19.74 -11.67 0.67
N LEU A 166 18.73 -12.30 1.24
CA LEU A 166 18.51 -12.34 2.68
C LEU A 166 19.60 -13.19 3.38
N MET A 167 20.00 -14.33 2.81
CA MET A 167 21.08 -15.17 3.35
C MET A 167 22.46 -14.47 3.27
N ARG A 168 22.70 -13.66 2.23
CA ARG A 168 23.95 -12.90 2.10
C ARG A 168 24.02 -11.76 3.13
N SER A 169 22.89 -11.17 3.51
CA SER A 169 22.84 -10.13 4.54
C SER A 169 23.16 -10.66 5.94
N THR A 170 22.88 -11.94 6.23
CA THR A 170 23.18 -12.56 7.53
C THR A 170 24.61 -13.08 7.65
N GLY A 171 25.32 -13.35 6.54
CA GLY A 171 26.68 -13.89 6.55
C GLY A 171 27.82 -12.88 6.72
N SER A 172 27.53 -11.56 6.61
CA SER A 172 28.60 -10.54 6.66
C SER A 172 28.95 -10.05 8.08
N HIS A 173 28.30 -10.55 9.12
CA HIS A 173 28.57 -10.13 10.50
C HIS A 173 29.58 -11.02 11.26
N ASP A 174 29.96 -12.17 10.71
CA ASP A 174 30.86 -13.11 11.44
C ASP A 174 32.34 -13.01 11.07
N GLU A 175 32.72 -12.26 10.01
CA GLU A 175 34.13 -12.16 9.59
C GLU A 175 34.95 -11.01 10.21
N GLN A 176 34.39 -10.21 11.13
CA GLN A 176 35.15 -9.13 11.78
C GLN A 176 35.57 -9.44 13.23
N LYS A 177 35.65 -10.69 13.63
CA LYS A 177 36.11 -11.06 14.99
C LYS A 177 37.31 -12.01 15.01
N TYR A 178 38.29 -11.83 14.12
CA TYR A 178 39.63 -12.41 14.34
C TYR A 178 40.69 -11.42 13.93
#